data_21e53b3e8ed767265e0d21ceb2751b98
#
_entry.id   21e53b3e8ed767265e0d21ceb2751b98
#
_cell.length_a   1.000
_cell.length_b   1.000
_cell.length_c   1.000
_cell.angle_alpha   90.00
_cell.angle_beta   90.00
_cell.angle_gamma   90.00
#
_symmetry.space_group_name_H-M   'P 1'
#
loop_
_entity.id
_entity.type
_entity.pdbx_description
1 polymer ?
#
loop_
_entity_poly.entity_id
_entity_poly.type
_entity_poly.pdbx_seq_one_letter_code
_entity_poly.pdbx_strand_id
1 'polypeptide(L)' 'MNLYRFEVTTQTDIIYVVIAAHDDEQAFRLVEVELEKHFLKIPDFIDISLHEKKPIRRGSGFIVYREPRR' A
#
# COMPACT_ATOMS: atom_id res chain seq x y z
N MET A 1 -14.46 -6.82 -4.10
CA MET A 1 -13.42 -5.89 -3.58
C MET A 1 -12.21 -6.69 -3.08
N ASN A 2 -11.04 -6.12 -3.21
CA ASN A 2 -9.80 -6.75 -2.78
C ASN A 2 -9.05 -5.84 -1.82
N LEU A 3 -8.26 -6.45 -0.93
CA LEU A 3 -7.24 -5.74 -0.14
C LEU A 3 -5.90 -5.90 -0.85
N TYR A 4 -5.18 -4.79 -0.91
CA TYR A 4 -3.85 -4.73 -1.53
C TYR A 4 -2.85 -4.19 -0.53
N ARG A 5 -1.65 -4.76 -0.53
CA ARG A 5 -0.53 -4.24 0.24
C ARG A 5 0.56 -3.80 -0.71
N PHE A 6 0.94 -2.53 -0.58
CA PHE A 6 1.97 -1.91 -1.40
C PHE A 6 3.16 -1.48 -0.56
N GLU A 7 4.31 -1.42 -1.20
CA GLU A 7 5.47 -0.73 -0.66
C GLU A 7 5.85 0.38 -1.63
N VAL A 8 5.93 1.59 -1.10
CA VAL A 8 6.36 2.77 -1.86
C VAL A 8 7.77 3.11 -1.41
N THR A 9 8.72 3.02 -2.31
CA THR A 9 10.12 3.32 -2.03
C THR A 9 10.43 4.75 -2.43
N THR A 10 10.92 5.53 -1.48
CA THR A 10 11.43 6.87 -1.73
C THR A 10 12.95 6.87 -1.54
N GLN A 11 13.58 8.03 -1.70
CA GLN A 11 15.03 8.13 -1.47
C GLN A 11 15.41 7.92 0.00
N THR A 12 14.49 8.18 0.92
CA THR A 12 14.77 8.14 2.35
C THR A 12 13.99 7.07 3.10
N ASP A 13 12.86 6.61 2.55
CA ASP A 13 11.91 5.77 3.29
C ASP A 13 11.34 4.64 2.44
N ILE A 14 10.80 3.64 3.13
CA ILE A 14 9.87 2.68 2.55
C ILE A 14 8.54 2.90 3.27
N ILE A 15 7.51 3.22 2.51
CA ILE A 15 6.17 3.50 3.04
C ILE A 15 5.28 2.32 2.73
N TYR A 16 4.65 1.77 3.77
CA TYR A 16 3.74 0.63 3.64
C TYR A 16 2.31 1.14 3.55
N VAL A 17 1.58 0.72 2.52
CA VAL A 17 0.23 1.20 2.26
C VAL A 17 -0.70 0.02 2.05
N VAL A 18 -1.88 0.07 2.68
CA VAL A 18 -2.95 -0.92 2.49
C VAL A 18 -4.13 -0.24 1.84
N ILE A 19 -4.62 -0.80 0.75
CA ILE A 19 -5.69 -0.23 -0.06
C ILE A 19 -6.79 -1.28 -0.24
N ALA A 20 -8.05 -0.83 -0.13
CA ALA A 20 -9.21 -1.61 -0.54
C ALA A 20 -9.69 -1.05 -1.88
N ALA A 21 -9.77 -1.88 -2.90
CA ALA A 21 -10.15 -1.45 -4.25
C ALA A 21 -10.79 -2.61 -5.03
N HIS A 22 -11.46 -2.26 -6.13
CA HIS A 22 -12.13 -3.26 -6.97
C HIS A 22 -11.16 -3.95 -7.93
N ASP A 23 -10.13 -3.26 -8.37
CA ASP A 23 -9.14 -3.79 -9.30
C ASP A 23 -7.77 -3.15 -9.08
N ASP A 24 -6.77 -3.68 -9.76
CA ASP A 24 -5.38 -3.25 -9.58
C ASP A 24 -5.18 -1.80 -10.01
N GLU A 25 -5.81 -1.37 -11.09
CA GLU A 25 -5.67 0.00 -11.59
C GLU A 25 -6.20 1.01 -10.55
N GLN A 26 -7.37 0.73 -9.98
CA GLN A 26 -7.93 1.57 -8.92
C GLN A 26 -7.00 1.55 -7.70
N ALA A 27 -6.46 0.38 -7.36
CA ALA A 27 -5.57 0.26 -6.20
C ALA A 27 -4.33 1.13 -6.35
N PHE A 28 -3.66 1.10 -7.50
CA PHE A 28 -2.48 1.93 -7.75
C PHE A 28 -2.82 3.42 -7.67
N ARG A 29 -3.97 3.82 -8.20
CA ARG A 29 -4.43 5.20 -8.13
C ARG A 29 -4.66 5.66 -6.69
N LEU A 30 -5.24 4.79 -5.88
CA LEU A 30 -5.54 5.10 -4.48
C LEU A 30 -4.30 5.21 -3.61
N VAL A 31 -3.19 4.57 -3.99
CA VAL A 31 -1.91 4.76 -3.30
C VAL A 31 -1.52 6.24 -3.32
N GLU A 32 -1.60 6.88 -4.46
CA GLU A 32 -1.28 8.31 -4.58
C GLU A 32 -2.23 9.17 -3.73
N VAL A 33 -3.52 8.83 -3.72
CA VAL A 33 -4.51 9.54 -2.91
C VAL A 33 -4.16 9.45 -1.42
N GLU A 34 -3.75 8.27 -0.94
CA GLU A 34 -3.38 8.10 0.45
C GLU A 34 -2.08 8.84 0.79
N LEU A 35 -1.13 8.88 -0.11
CA LEU A 35 0.08 9.67 0.07
C LEU A 35 -0.23 11.15 0.18
N GLU A 36 -1.15 11.66 -0.65
CA GLU A 36 -1.59 13.06 -0.58
C GLU A 36 -2.25 13.39 0.76
N LYS A 37 -3.06 12.48 1.28
CA LYS A 37 -3.73 12.68 2.58
C LYS A 37 -2.76 12.72 3.74
N HIS A 38 -1.70 11.94 3.67
CA HIS A 38 -0.76 11.77 4.78
C HIS A 38 0.35 12.81 4.78
N PHE A 39 0.78 13.25 3.61
CA PHE A 39 1.88 14.20 3.47
C PHE A 39 1.37 15.54 2.95
N LEU A 40 1.94 16.64 3.44
CA LEU A 40 1.64 17.97 2.92
C LEU A 40 2.09 18.13 1.48
N LYS A 41 3.14 17.42 1.12
CA LYS A 41 3.67 17.36 -0.23
C LYS A 41 3.93 15.90 -0.54
N ILE A 42 3.48 15.43 -1.71
CA ILE A 42 3.74 14.06 -2.12
C ILE A 42 5.24 13.87 -2.26
N PRO A 43 5.85 12.90 -1.53
CA PRO A 43 7.27 12.64 -1.68
C PRO A 43 7.58 12.08 -3.08
N ASP A 44 8.73 12.44 -3.62
CA ASP A 44 9.20 11.83 -4.85
C ASP A 44 9.48 10.36 -4.58
N PHE A 45 8.77 9.49 -5.26
CA PHE A 45 8.97 8.06 -5.09
C PHE A 45 9.73 7.46 -6.27
N ILE A 46 10.52 6.44 -5.97
CA ILE A 46 11.31 5.71 -6.95
C ILE A 46 10.50 4.55 -7.51
N ASP A 47 9.69 3.92 -6.67
CA ASP A 47 8.97 2.72 -7.04
C ASP A 47 7.72 2.51 -6.18
N ILE A 48 6.69 1.94 -6.80
CA ILE A 48 5.49 1.44 -6.12
C ILE A 48 5.37 -0.03 -6.46
N SER A 49 5.49 -0.90 -5.45
CA SER A 49 5.42 -2.34 -5.63
C SER A 49 4.19 -2.92 -4.97
N LEU A 50 3.41 -3.69 -5.71
CA LEU A 50 2.31 -4.48 -5.16
C LEU A 50 2.88 -5.77 -4.59
N HIS A 51 2.73 -5.98 -3.28
CA HIS A 51 3.28 -7.14 -2.59
C HIS A 51 2.24 -8.20 -2.28
N GLU A 52 0.98 -7.81 -2.10
CA GLU A 52 -0.05 -8.77 -1.77
C GLU A 52 -1.42 -8.27 -2.19
N LYS A 53 -2.25 -9.22 -2.63
CA LYS A 53 -3.63 -8.96 -3.05
C LYS A 53 -4.50 -10.09 -2.52
N LYS A 54 -5.59 -9.73 -1.82
CA LYS A 54 -6.55 -10.71 -1.31
C LYS A 54 -7.98 -10.29 -1.61
N PRO A 55 -8.79 -11.20 -2.20
CA PRO A 55 -10.22 -10.94 -2.33
C PRO A 55 -10.87 -10.83 -0.95
N ILE A 56 -11.80 -9.89 -0.81
CA ILE A 56 -12.60 -9.74 0.40
C ILE A 56 -14.01 -10.17 0.08
N ARG A 57 -14.41 -11.34 0.56
CA ARG A 57 -15.79 -11.85 0.44
C ARG A 57 -16.43 -11.95 1.81
N ARG A 58 -15.64 -12.26 2.82
CA ARG A 58 -16.00 -12.33 4.24
C ARG A 58 -14.92 -11.58 4.97
N GLY A 59 -14.80 -11.72 6.27
CA GLY A 59 -13.65 -11.19 6.99
C GLY A 59 -12.36 -11.77 6.39
N SER A 60 -11.36 -10.92 6.18
CA SER A 60 -10.07 -11.30 5.61
C SER A 60 -8.99 -10.36 6.09
N GLY A 61 -7.76 -10.81 5.98
CA GLY A 61 -6.62 -9.99 6.36
C GLY A 61 -5.30 -10.59 5.91
N PHE A 62 -4.22 -9.87 6.18
CA PHE A 62 -2.87 -10.36 5.93
C PHE A 62 -1.88 -9.66 6.87
N ILE A 63 -0.69 -10.26 6.99
CA ILE A 63 0.38 -9.67 7.78
C ILE A 63 0.96 -8.49 7.00
N VAL A 64 0.95 -7.31 7.62
CA VAL A 64 1.48 -6.09 6.99
C VAL A 64 3.00 -6.08 7.07
N TYR A 65 3.54 -6.45 8.23
CA TYR A 65 4.95 -6.36 8.46
C TYR A 65 5.35 -7.28 9.63
N ARG A 66 6.59 -7.76 9.58
CA ARG A 66 7.17 -8.54 10.66
C ARG A 66 8.58 -8.04 10.95
N GLU A 67 8.82 -7.65 12.20
CA GLU A 67 10.13 -7.20 12.63
C GLU A 67 10.76 -8.26 13.54
N PRO A 68 12.02 -8.68 13.25
CA PRO A 68 12.70 -9.63 14.13
C PRO A 68 12.90 -9.04 15.52
N ARG A 69 12.68 -9.85 16.53
CA ARG A 69 12.89 -9.46 17.92
C ARG A 69 14.28 -9.95 18.37
N ARG A 70 15.01 -9.05 19.02
CA ARG A 70 16.33 -9.37 19.55
C ARG A 70 16.26 -9.92 20.97
#